data_17e06a037ea3ee818d7c79c3dcce0d44
#
_entry.id   17e06a037ea3ee818d7c79c3dcce0d44
#
_cell.length_a   1.000
_cell.length_b   1.000
_cell.length_c   1.000
_cell.angle_alpha   90.00
_cell.angle_beta   90.00
_cell.angle_gamma   90.00
#
_symmetry.space_group_name_H-M   'P 1'
#
loop_
_entity.id
_entity.type
_entity.pdbx_description
1 polymer ?
#
loop_
_entity_poly.entity_id
_entity_poly.type
_entity_poly.pdbx_seq_one_letter_code
_entity_poly.pdbx_strand_id
1 'polypeptide(L)'
;MYYNRETVEGKDPVNGYASKADNWAKNLVLETMATYNKEFNKNHSLNAVIAFSYEKGDYGNKAMTATGFPQDITEDYDMSAAVNPGKPTSGRGMTSLVSFLGRANYSLMNKYLFTASFRRDGSSKFAKNNRWGYFPSASIAWRMEQEEFLKDVSWLNQLKLRFSYGATGNQSIDPYTTFSMYGQGSGEISYADGTGTVSYTHLRAHETAANL
;
A
#
# COMPACT_ATOMS: atom_id res chain seq x y z
N MET A 1 -18.83 -20.95 -6.75
CA MET A 1 -18.24 -22.14 -7.44
C MET A 1 -18.87 -23.37 -6.83
N TYR A 2 -19.41 -24.25 -7.65
CA TYR A 2 -20.02 -25.51 -7.25
C TYR A 2 -19.36 -26.68 -7.97
N TYR A 3 -19.09 -27.77 -7.29
CA TYR A 3 -18.68 -29.05 -7.85
C TYR A 3 -19.75 -30.07 -7.50
N ASN A 4 -20.26 -30.77 -8.52
CA ASN A 4 -21.31 -31.77 -8.32
C ASN A 4 -20.78 -32.99 -7.56
N ARG A 5 -21.69 -33.89 -7.17
CA ARG A 5 -21.39 -35.09 -6.36
C ARG A 5 -20.45 -36.07 -7.03
N GLU A 6 -20.33 -36.05 -8.36
CA GLU A 6 -19.57 -37.02 -9.15
C GLU A 6 -18.17 -36.53 -9.53
N THR A 7 -17.87 -35.21 -9.44
CA THR A 7 -16.67 -34.60 -10.05
C THR A 7 -15.46 -34.46 -9.13
N VAL A 8 -15.52 -34.89 -7.89
CA VAL A 8 -14.34 -34.77 -6.99
C VAL A 8 -13.51 -36.05 -7.11
N GLU A 9 -12.71 -36.17 -8.17
CA GLU A 9 -11.68 -37.18 -8.27
C GLU A 9 -10.63 -37.04 -7.18
N GLY A 10 -10.42 -38.06 -6.36
CA GLY A 10 -9.22 -38.28 -5.57
C GLY A 10 -9.23 -37.88 -4.12
N LYS A 11 -10.34 -37.46 -3.54
CA LYS A 11 -10.54 -37.35 -2.07
C LYS A 11 -11.84 -38.03 -1.70
N ASP A 12 -11.94 -38.48 -0.44
CA ASP A 12 -13.14 -39.08 0.13
C ASP A 12 -14.41 -38.43 -0.44
N PRO A 13 -15.45 -39.19 -0.76
CA PRO A 13 -16.62 -38.72 -1.48
C PRO A 13 -17.30 -37.59 -0.71
N VAL A 14 -16.84 -36.39 -0.95
CA VAL A 14 -17.42 -35.16 -0.41
C VAL A 14 -18.63 -34.86 -1.28
N ASN A 15 -19.71 -35.57 -1.09
CA ASN A 15 -20.96 -35.48 -1.88
C ASN A 15 -21.32 -34.01 -2.20
N GLY A 16 -20.67 -33.42 -3.23
CA GLY A 16 -20.80 -32.00 -3.60
C GLY A 16 -20.00 -31.04 -2.72
N TYR A 17 -19.44 -30.01 -3.34
CA TYR A 17 -18.73 -28.92 -2.71
C TYR A 17 -19.19 -27.57 -3.27
N ALA A 18 -19.51 -26.64 -2.41
CA ALA A 18 -19.81 -25.26 -2.81
C ALA A 18 -18.93 -24.26 -2.05
N SER A 19 -18.52 -23.21 -2.75
CA SER A 19 -17.77 -22.08 -2.19
C SER A 19 -18.32 -20.77 -2.71
N LYS A 20 -18.60 -19.85 -1.79
CA LYS A 20 -18.95 -18.45 -2.08
C LYS A 20 -17.97 -17.53 -1.41
N ALA A 21 -17.43 -16.58 -2.17
CA ALA A 21 -16.58 -15.52 -1.65
C ALA A 21 -17.02 -14.18 -2.23
N ASP A 22 -17.05 -13.19 -1.39
CA ASP A 22 -17.31 -11.80 -1.73
C ASP A 22 -16.12 -10.95 -1.27
N ASN A 23 -15.53 -10.22 -2.20
CA ASN A 23 -14.42 -9.30 -1.95
C ASN A 23 -14.84 -7.90 -2.38
N TRP A 24 -14.57 -6.93 -1.55
CA TRP A 24 -14.86 -5.54 -1.85
C TRP A 24 -13.70 -4.63 -1.47
N ALA A 25 -13.51 -3.57 -2.23
CA ALA A 25 -12.55 -2.52 -1.94
C ALA A 25 -13.16 -1.15 -2.27
N LYS A 26 -12.94 -0.19 -1.39
CA LYS A 26 -13.33 1.21 -1.56
C LYS A 26 -12.11 2.08 -1.35
N ASN A 27 -11.78 2.91 -2.34
CA ASN A 27 -10.69 3.86 -2.26
C ASN A 27 -11.26 5.28 -2.35
N LEU A 28 -10.87 6.11 -1.40
CA LEU A 28 -11.13 7.55 -1.41
C LEU A 28 -9.78 8.26 -1.56
N VAL A 29 -9.68 9.11 -2.56
CA VAL A 29 -8.51 9.97 -2.79
C VAL A 29 -8.99 11.41 -2.84
N LEU A 30 -8.38 12.27 -2.04
CA LEU A 30 -8.54 13.71 -2.06
C LEU A 30 -7.18 14.34 -2.33
N GLU A 31 -7.08 15.13 -3.40
CA GLU A 31 -5.87 15.85 -3.75
C GLU A 31 -6.17 17.33 -3.93
N THR A 32 -5.31 18.15 -3.39
CA THR A 32 -5.36 19.60 -3.55
C THR A 32 -3.97 20.10 -3.87
N MET A 33 -3.86 20.93 -4.89
CA MET A 33 -2.58 21.46 -5.36
C MET A 33 -2.71 22.95 -5.66
N ALA A 34 -1.71 23.72 -5.26
CA ALA A 34 -1.55 25.11 -5.68
C ALA A 34 -0.20 25.28 -6.37
N THR A 35 -0.24 25.96 -7.50
CA THR A 35 0.97 26.24 -8.31
C THR A 35 1.17 27.74 -8.41
N TYR A 36 2.39 28.17 -8.15
CA TYR A 36 2.83 29.54 -8.32
C TYR A 36 3.91 29.63 -9.40
N ASN A 37 3.68 30.45 -10.42
CA ASN A 37 4.62 30.69 -11.50
C ASN A 37 4.96 32.18 -11.52
N LYS A 38 6.23 32.51 -11.49
CA LYS A 38 6.71 33.90 -11.56
C LYS A 38 7.96 33.99 -12.42
N GLU A 39 7.89 34.83 -13.40
CA GLU A 39 9.07 35.36 -14.12
C GLU A 39 9.41 36.73 -13.53
N PHE A 40 10.56 36.81 -12.86
CA PHE A 40 11.02 38.06 -12.27
C PHE A 40 11.62 38.99 -13.34
N ASN A 41 12.31 38.37 -14.30
CA ASN A 41 12.81 39.00 -15.51
C ASN A 41 13.16 37.92 -16.56
N LYS A 42 13.72 38.30 -17.71
CA LYS A 42 14.10 37.35 -18.80
C LYS A 42 15.06 36.23 -18.35
N ASN A 43 15.78 36.45 -17.24
CA ASN A 43 16.82 35.54 -16.76
C ASN A 43 16.42 34.73 -15.52
N HIS A 44 15.31 35.07 -14.86
CA HIS A 44 14.92 34.48 -13.58
C HIS A 44 13.47 34.03 -13.62
N SER A 45 13.24 32.75 -13.51
CA SER A 45 11.91 32.20 -13.36
C SER A 45 11.82 31.21 -12.20
N LEU A 46 10.68 31.25 -11.51
CA LEU A 46 10.35 30.37 -10.40
C LEU A 46 9.01 29.69 -10.68
N ASN A 47 9.00 28.38 -10.57
CA ASN A 47 7.79 27.57 -10.48
C ASN A 47 7.78 26.88 -9.14
N ALA A 48 6.77 27.12 -8.31
CA ALA A 48 6.60 26.48 -7.02
C ALA A 48 5.25 25.77 -6.96
N VAL A 49 5.23 24.61 -6.34
CA VAL A 49 4.05 23.78 -6.15
C VAL A 49 3.97 23.36 -4.70
N ILE A 50 2.82 23.50 -4.11
CA ILE A 50 2.45 22.85 -2.86
C ILE A 50 1.27 21.92 -3.11
N ALA A 51 1.31 20.75 -2.52
CA ALA A 51 0.24 19.77 -2.67
C ALA A 51 -0.05 19.08 -1.34
N PHE A 52 -1.30 18.74 -1.17
CA PHE A 52 -1.81 17.90 -0.10
C PHE A 52 -2.54 16.74 -0.73
N SER A 53 -2.33 15.52 -0.24
CA SER A 53 -3.14 14.37 -0.60
C SER A 53 -3.55 13.58 0.64
N TYR A 54 -4.76 13.05 0.58
CA TYR A 54 -5.32 12.12 1.54
C TYR A 54 -5.87 10.92 0.80
N GLU A 55 -5.39 9.75 1.16
CA GLU A 55 -5.86 8.48 0.62
C GLU A 55 -6.41 7.62 1.74
N LYS A 56 -7.54 6.97 1.50
CA LYS A 56 -8.13 5.99 2.39
C LYS A 56 -8.60 4.78 1.61
N GLY A 57 -8.05 3.63 1.96
CA GLY A 57 -8.49 2.32 1.50
C GLY A 57 -9.30 1.61 2.57
N ASP A 58 -10.43 1.02 2.21
CA ASP A 58 -11.26 0.15 3.04
C ASP A 58 -11.62 -1.06 2.21
N TYR A 59 -11.17 -2.23 2.62
CA TYR A 59 -11.35 -3.48 1.89
C TYR A 59 -11.73 -4.61 2.83
N GLY A 60 -12.46 -5.56 2.30
CA GLY A 60 -12.86 -6.71 3.07
C GLY A 60 -13.17 -7.90 2.20
N ASN A 61 -13.25 -9.03 2.85
CA ASN A 61 -13.62 -10.29 2.25
C ASN A 61 -14.57 -11.06 3.17
N LYS A 62 -15.41 -11.85 2.55
CA LYS A 62 -16.24 -12.86 3.21
C LYS A 62 -16.16 -14.13 2.38
N ALA A 63 -16.05 -15.26 3.03
CA ALA A 63 -16.08 -16.53 2.34
C ALA A 63 -16.81 -17.58 3.18
N MET A 64 -17.51 -18.48 2.49
CA MET A 64 -18.15 -19.64 3.07
C MET A 64 -17.95 -20.83 2.13
N THR A 65 -17.84 -22.00 2.73
CA THR A 65 -17.77 -23.26 2.02
C THR A 65 -18.78 -24.23 2.62
N ALA A 66 -19.22 -25.19 1.85
CA ALA A 66 -20.09 -26.26 2.33
C ALA A 66 -19.87 -27.52 1.54
N THR A 67 -20.08 -28.68 2.16
CA THR A 67 -19.95 -29.99 1.56
C THR A 67 -21.09 -30.91 1.95
N GLY A 68 -21.32 -31.99 1.17
CA GLY A 68 -22.36 -32.93 1.48
C GLY A 68 -23.74 -32.44 1.06
N PHE A 69 -23.93 -32.05 -0.17
CA PHE A 69 -25.23 -31.67 -0.70
C PHE A 69 -26.05 -32.96 -1.04
N PRO A 70 -27.28 -33.10 -0.50
CA PRO A 70 -28.11 -34.26 -0.77
C PRO A 70 -28.56 -34.35 -2.23
N GLN A 71 -28.63 -33.20 -2.92
CA GLN A 71 -29.05 -33.06 -4.32
C GLN A 71 -28.25 -31.98 -5.02
N ASP A 72 -28.02 -32.10 -6.32
CA ASP A 72 -27.30 -31.11 -7.13
C ASP A 72 -28.21 -30.00 -7.70
N ILE A 73 -29.51 -30.03 -7.42
CA ILE A 73 -30.51 -29.13 -8.02
C ILE A 73 -30.30 -27.69 -7.61
N THR A 74 -29.92 -27.48 -6.35
CA THR A 74 -29.74 -26.10 -5.81
C THR A 74 -28.34 -25.56 -5.99
N GLU A 75 -27.40 -26.43 -6.40
CA GLU A 75 -25.97 -26.06 -6.54
C GLU A 75 -25.48 -25.23 -5.36
N ASP A 76 -24.85 -24.06 -5.64
CA ASP A 76 -24.39 -23.13 -4.62
C ASP A 76 -25.42 -22.06 -4.22
N TYR A 77 -26.63 -22.10 -4.81
CA TYR A 77 -27.68 -21.13 -4.49
C TYR A 77 -28.17 -21.27 -3.05
N ASP A 78 -28.27 -22.49 -2.56
CA ASP A 78 -28.66 -22.77 -1.19
C ASP A 78 -27.58 -23.56 -0.43
N MET A 79 -26.68 -22.79 0.21
CA MET A 79 -25.61 -23.36 1.03
C MET A 79 -26.12 -24.04 2.32
N SER A 80 -27.36 -23.74 2.74
CA SER A 80 -27.97 -24.31 3.94
C SER A 80 -28.43 -25.74 3.76
N ALA A 81 -28.59 -26.20 2.50
CA ALA A 81 -28.94 -27.56 2.17
C ALA A 81 -27.79 -28.57 2.41
N ALA A 82 -26.56 -28.07 2.61
CA ALA A 82 -25.40 -28.93 2.84
C ALA A 82 -25.40 -29.53 4.23
N VAL A 83 -25.01 -30.80 4.33
CA VAL A 83 -24.88 -31.53 5.62
C VAL A 83 -23.74 -30.98 6.46
N ASN A 84 -22.66 -30.56 5.82
CA ASN A 84 -21.47 -30.04 6.50
C ASN A 84 -21.21 -28.58 6.08
N PRO A 85 -21.85 -27.60 6.74
CA PRO A 85 -21.54 -26.20 6.52
C PRO A 85 -20.14 -25.91 7.06
N GLY A 86 -19.27 -25.33 6.22
CA GLY A 86 -17.97 -24.87 6.64
C GLY A 86 -18.07 -23.62 7.53
N LYS A 87 -17.06 -23.38 8.33
CA LYS A 87 -16.99 -22.16 9.16
C LYS A 87 -16.85 -20.93 8.26
N PRO A 88 -17.77 -19.95 8.32
CA PRO A 88 -17.63 -18.72 7.59
C PRO A 88 -16.38 -17.96 8.03
N THR A 89 -15.68 -17.35 7.07
CA THR A 89 -14.53 -16.48 7.31
C THR A 89 -14.84 -15.07 6.85
N SER A 90 -14.31 -14.09 7.53
CA SER A 90 -14.40 -12.70 7.12
C SER A 90 -13.18 -11.92 7.57
N GLY A 91 -12.78 -10.94 6.78
CA GLY A 91 -11.71 -10.02 7.09
C GLY A 91 -12.05 -8.62 6.66
N ARG A 92 -11.48 -7.62 7.33
CA ARG A 92 -11.56 -6.22 6.94
C ARG A 92 -10.24 -5.53 7.24
N GLY A 93 -9.74 -4.76 6.30
CA GLY A 93 -8.57 -3.92 6.46
C GLY A 93 -8.87 -2.48 6.08
N MET A 94 -8.25 -1.55 6.79
CA MET A 94 -8.30 -0.13 6.49
C MET A 94 -6.90 0.45 6.47
N THR A 95 -6.63 1.28 5.48
CA THR A 95 -5.37 2.02 5.37
C THR A 95 -5.66 3.49 5.13
N SER A 96 -4.79 4.34 5.62
CA SER A 96 -4.82 5.77 5.29
C SER A 96 -3.41 6.30 5.11
N LEU A 97 -3.27 7.22 4.17
CA LEU A 97 -2.05 7.94 3.85
C LEU A 97 -2.37 9.43 3.75
N VAL A 98 -1.57 10.23 4.42
CA VAL A 98 -1.61 11.70 4.32
C VAL A 98 -0.27 12.16 3.80
N SER A 99 -0.25 12.98 2.76
CA SER A 99 0.99 13.48 2.16
C SER A 99 0.94 14.99 1.99
N PHE A 100 2.07 15.63 2.31
CA PHE A 100 2.32 17.03 2.02
C PHE A 100 3.55 17.12 1.13
N LEU A 101 3.43 17.85 0.04
CA LEU A 101 4.51 18.07 -0.92
C LEU A 101 4.74 19.56 -1.13
N GLY A 102 5.98 19.98 -1.06
CA GLY A 102 6.45 21.27 -1.54
C GLY A 102 7.56 21.05 -2.58
N ARG A 103 7.50 21.74 -3.70
CA ARG A 103 8.54 21.71 -4.74
C ARG A 103 8.76 23.12 -5.28
N ALA A 104 10.02 23.47 -5.48
CA ALA A 104 10.41 24.70 -6.14
C ALA A 104 11.39 24.38 -7.27
N ASN A 105 11.13 24.92 -8.44
CA ASN A 105 12.00 24.86 -9.60
C ASN A 105 12.40 26.30 -9.95
N TYR A 106 13.68 26.57 -9.88
CA TYR A 106 14.24 27.87 -10.22
C TYR A 106 15.13 27.76 -11.45
N SER A 107 14.89 28.63 -12.41
CA SER A 107 15.71 28.74 -13.63
C SER A 107 16.43 30.07 -13.67
N LEU A 108 17.74 30.00 -13.81
CA LEU A 108 18.63 31.14 -13.97
C LEU A 108 19.18 31.17 -15.38
N MET A 109 18.95 32.29 -16.09
CA MET A 109 19.40 32.53 -17.49
C MET A 109 19.01 31.42 -18.47
N ASN A 110 18.01 30.60 -18.12
CA ASN A 110 17.65 29.39 -18.86
C ASN A 110 18.80 28.37 -19.02
N LYS A 111 19.91 28.56 -18.32
CA LYS A 111 21.12 27.72 -18.35
C LYS A 111 21.21 26.84 -17.11
N TYR A 112 20.99 27.42 -15.93
CA TYR A 112 21.12 26.74 -14.65
C TYR A 112 19.74 26.49 -14.05
N LEU A 113 19.43 25.25 -13.80
CA LEU A 113 18.14 24.79 -13.28
C LEU A 113 18.34 24.19 -11.90
N PHE A 114 17.65 24.74 -10.92
CA PHE A 114 17.67 24.24 -9.55
C PHE A 114 16.29 23.71 -9.19
N THR A 115 16.24 22.51 -8.63
CA THR A 115 14.99 21.95 -8.09
C THR A 115 15.22 21.53 -6.65
N ALA A 116 14.32 21.93 -5.79
CA ALA A 116 14.26 21.43 -4.42
C ALA A 116 12.84 20.90 -4.17
N SER A 117 12.73 19.77 -3.51
CA SER A 117 11.43 19.28 -3.06
C SER A 117 11.53 18.65 -1.67
N PHE A 118 10.44 18.75 -0.96
CA PHE A 118 10.27 18.16 0.34
C PHE A 118 8.89 17.49 0.39
N ARG A 119 8.89 16.20 0.74
CA ARG A 119 7.66 15.44 0.93
C ARG A 119 7.61 14.88 2.35
N ARG A 120 6.45 14.96 2.97
CA ARG A 120 6.17 14.39 4.27
C ARG A 120 4.95 13.48 4.15
N ASP A 121 5.14 12.22 4.46
CA ASP A 121 4.09 11.20 4.36
C ASP A 121 3.78 10.60 5.72
N GLY A 122 2.49 10.49 6.05
CA GLY A 122 2.00 9.84 7.25
C GLY A 122 1.11 8.66 6.90
N SER A 123 1.58 7.45 7.20
CA SER A 123 0.85 6.22 6.88
C SER A 123 0.34 5.51 8.14
N SER A 124 -0.92 5.06 8.08
CA SER A 124 -1.53 4.25 9.14
C SER A 124 -0.96 2.84 9.26
N LYS A 125 -0.18 2.40 8.28
CA LYS A 125 0.48 1.08 8.28
C LYS A 125 1.60 0.98 9.30
N PHE A 126 2.17 2.14 9.70
CA PHE A 126 3.27 2.19 10.67
C PHE A 126 2.76 2.41 12.11
N ALA A 127 3.56 1.98 13.08
CA ALA A 127 3.30 2.20 14.49
C ALA A 127 3.17 3.69 14.82
N LYS A 128 2.42 4.01 15.88
CA LYS A 128 2.04 5.39 16.25
C LYS A 128 3.21 6.37 16.28
N ASN A 129 4.38 5.94 16.70
CA ASN A 129 5.57 6.81 16.83
C ASN A 129 6.37 6.96 15.54
N ASN A 130 6.17 6.09 14.55
CA ASN A 130 6.95 6.04 13.29
C ASN A 130 6.07 6.25 12.05
N ARG A 131 4.92 6.89 12.20
CA ARG A 131 3.97 7.07 11.09
C ARG A 131 4.44 8.05 10.02
N TRP A 132 5.35 8.96 10.36
CA TRP A 132 5.75 10.05 9.51
C TRP A 132 7.13 9.81 8.91
N GLY A 133 7.20 9.83 7.58
CA GLY A 133 8.43 9.85 6.81
C GLY A 133 8.69 11.23 6.20
N TYR A 134 9.98 11.57 6.02
CA TYR A 134 10.42 12.83 5.45
C TYR A 134 11.36 12.55 4.28
N PHE A 135 11.05 13.12 3.13
CA PHE A 135 11.72 12.83 1.87
C PHE A 135 12.18 14.12 1.19
N PRO A 136 13.31 14.69 1.65
CA PRO A 136 13.92 15.82 0.96
C PRO A 136 14.61 15.37 -0.33
N SER A 137 14.57 16.22 -1.36
CA SER A 137 15.39 16.04 -2.54
C SER A 137 15.82 17.38 -3.15
N ALA A 138 16.98 17.36 -3.80
CA ALA A 138 17.51 18.51 -4.52
C ALA A 138 18.16 18.06 -5.82
N SER A 139 18.10 18.89 -6.85
CA SER A 139 18.83 18.66 -8.10
C SER A 139 19.30 19.97 -8.70
N ILE A 140 20.44 19.90 -9.36
CA ILE A 140 21.02 20.98 -10.15
C ILE A 140 21.20 20.45 -11.57
N ALA A 141 20.80 21.23 -12.57
CA ALA A 141 21.06 20.89 -13.95
C ALA A 141 21.65 22.10 -14.68
N TRP A 142 22.64 21.83 -15.51
CA TRP A 142 23.32 22.79 -16.35
C TRP A 142 23.09 22.46 -17.80
N ARG A 143 22.53 23.42 -18.53
CA ARG A 143 22.28 23.35 -19.97
C ARG A 143 23.49 23.92 -20.69
N MET A 144 24.47 23.06 -20.94
CA MET A 144 25.76 23.45 -21.52
C MET A 144 25.60 23.98 -22.95
N GLU A 145 24.58 23.51 -23.69
CA GLU A 145 24.26 23.95 -25.03
C GLU A 145 23.88 25.45 -25.12
N GLN A 146 23.54 26.04 -23.96
CA GLN A 146 23.21 27.48 -23.89
C GLN A 146 24.43 28.36 -23.58
N GLU A 147 25.60 27.74 -23.35
CA GLU A 147 26.82 28.51 -23.15
C GLU A 147 27.41 29.01 -24.45
N GLU A 148 28.08 30.17 -24.38
CA GLU A 148 28.61 30.82 -25.58
C GLU A 148 29.63 29.98 -26.35
N PHE A 149 30.42 29.20 -25.61
CA PHE A 149 31.44 28.32 -26.20
C PHE A 149 30.90 27.09 -26.92
N LEU A 150 29.60 26.75 -26.79
CA LEU A 150 28.93 25.63 -27.46
C LEU A 150 27.85 26.06 -28.45
N LYS A 151 27.47 27.33 -28.51
CA LYS A 151 26.40 27.81 -29.38
C LYS A 151 26.69 27.60 -30.89
N ASP A 152 27.95 27.66 -31.27
CA ASP A 152 28.36 27.57 -32.69
C ASP A 152 28.65 26.13 -33.14
N VAL A 153 28.44 25.14 -32.24
CA VAL A 153 28.67 23.72 -32.56
C VAL A 153 27.44 23.14 -33.23
N SER A 154 27.44 23.11 -34.57
CA SER A 154 26.27 22.78 -35.40
C SER A 154 25.74 21.34 -35.23
N TRP A 155 26.55 20.40 -34.77
CA TRP A 155 26.14 19.00 -34.51
C TRP A 155 25.56 18.77 -33.10
N LEU A 156 25.69 19.76 -32.21
CA LEU A 156 25.26 19.66 -30.81
C LEU A 156 23.92 20.40 -30.62
N ASN A 157 22.82 19.65 -30.59
CA ASN A 157 21.49 20.22 -30.41
C ASN A 157 21.14 20.38 -28.91
N GLN A 158 21.56 19.45 -28.07
CA GLN A 158 21.29 19.48 -26.62
C GLN A 158 22.39 18.79 -25.84
N LEU A 159 22.93 19.47 -24.82
CA LEU A 159 23.86 18.93 -23.85
C LEU A 159 23.51 19.43 -22.46
N LYS A 160 22.93 18.54 -21.64
CA LYS A 160 22.49 18.85 -20.29
C LYS A 160 23.14 17.94 -19.27
N LEU A 161 23.86 18.49 -18.33
CA LEU A 161 24.42 17.79 -17.18
C LEU A 161 23.47 17.96 -16.00
N ARG A 162 23.17 16.86 -15.27
CA ARG A 162 22.29 16.90 -14.09
C ARG A 162 22.84 16.08 -12.97
N PHE A 163 22.84 16.67 -11.77
CA PHE A 163 23.11 16.02 -10.50
C PHE A 163 21.85 16.08 -9.65
N SER A 164 21.50 14.98 -9.00
CA SER A 164 20.35 14.92 -8.10
C SER A 164 20.67 14.03 -6.91
N TYR A 165 20.19 14.45 -5.74
CA TYR A 165 20.24 13.71 -4.50
C TYR A 165 18.88 13.79 -3.81
N GLY A 166 18.45 12.69 -3.18
CA GLY A 166 17.18 12.67 -2.47
C GLY A 166 17.01 11.42 -1.63
N ALA A 167 16.21 11.56 -0.58
CA ALA A 167 15.74 10.46 0.23
C ALA A 167 14.42 9.93 -0.34
N THR A 168 14.27 8.60 -0.38
CA THR A 168 13.04 7.91 -0.74
C THR A 168 12.62 6.97 0.36
N GLY A 169 11.32 6.73 0.51
CA GLY A 169 10.78 5.77 1.45
C GLY A 169 9.91 4.73 0.76
N ASN A 170 9.77 3.59 1.42
CA ASN A 170 8.87 2.53 1.01
C ASN A 170 7.85 2.27 2.11
N GLN A 171 6.57 2.21 1.76
CA GLN A 171 5.46 1.84 2.65
C GLN A 171 4.82 0.49 2.26
N SER A 172 5.55 -0.35 1.51
CA SER A 172 5.09 -1.65 1.03
C SER A 172 5.14 -2.70 2.13
N ILE A 173 4.44 -2.41 3.24
CA ILE A 173 4.20 -3.36 4.34
C ILE A 173 2.70 -3.61 4.44
N ASP A 174 2.34 -4.80 4.90
CA ASP A 174 0.95 -5.14 5.13
C ASP A 174 0.38 -4.32 6.31
N PRO A 175 -0.89 -3.92 6.24
CA PRO A 175 -1.56 -3.28 7.37
C PRO A 175 -1.51 -4.14 8.62
N TYR A 176 -1.38 -3.48 9.76
CA TYR A 176 -1.38 -4.12 11.09
C TYR A 176 -0.15 -4.98 11.45
N THR A 177 0.82 -5.19 10.55
CA THR A 177 2.04 -5.95 10.86
C THR A 177 2.91 -5.32 11.95
N THR A 178 2.75 -4.03 12.18
CA THR A 178 3.47 -3.29 13.24
C THR A 178 2.74 -3.29 14.59
N PHE A 179 1.58 -3.95 14.68
CA PHE A 179 0.84 -4.10 15.91
C PHE A 179 1.06 -5.50 16.50
N SER A 180 1.20 -5.57 17.82
CA SER A 180 1.17 -6.84 18.53
C SER A 180 -0.24 -7.42 18.39
N MET A 181 -0.40 -8.44 17.56
CA MET A 181 -1.68 -9.14 17.42
C MET A 181 -1.67 -10.40 18.30
N TYR A 182 -2.70 -10.55 19.10
CA TYR A 182 -2.97 -11.80 19.79
C TYR A 182 -3.68 -12.74 18.81
N GLY A 183 -3.00 -13.78 18.34
CA GLY A 183 -3.62 -14.86 17.58
C GLY A 183 -4.22 -15.88 18.54
N GLN A 184 -5.43 -16.36 18.27
CA GLN A 184 -5.86 -17.62 18.87
C GLN A 184 -4.94 -18.71 18.31
N GLY A 185 -4.03 -19.20 19.17
CA GLY A 185 -3.37 -20.46 18.89
C GLY A 185 -4.42 -21.57 18.78
N SER A 186 -4.21 -22.51 17.87
CA SER A 186 -5.04 -23.71 17.74
C SER A 186 -4.88 -24.70 18.91
N GLY A 187 -4.62 -24.19 20.11
CA GLY A 187 -4.64 -24.96 21.34
C GLY A 187 -6.01 -24.84 22.01
N GLU A 188 -6.68 -25.94 22.24
CA GLU A 188 -7.84 -26.00 23.10
C GLU A 188 -7.52 -25.34 24.42
N ILE A 189 -8.18 -24.23 24.74
CA ILE A 189 -8.22 -23.72 26.12
C ILE A 189 -9.29 -24.56 26.78
N SER A 190 -8.92 -25.70 27.34
CA SER A 190 -9.81 -26.44 28.24
C SER A 190 -9.78 -25.75 29.61
N TYR A 191 -10.84 -25.08 29.93
CA TYR A 191 -11.12 -24.69 31.32
C TYR A 191 -11.61 -25.92 32.06
N ALA A 192 -10.71 -26.67 32.66
CA ALA A 192 -11.06 -27.67 33.61
C ALA A 192 -10.89 -27.07 35.02
N ASP A 193 -12.00 -26.90 35.71
CA ASP A 193 -12.14 -26.77 37.17
C ASP A 193 -10.89 -26.32 37.97
N GLY A 194 -10.67 -25.03 38.03
CA GLY A 194 -9.91 -24.43 39.14
C GLY A 194 -8.41 -24.66 39.21
N THR A 195 -7.81 -25.48 38.36
CA THR A 195 -6.36 -25.76 38.34
C THR A 195 -5.77 -25.59 36.91
N GLY A 196 -6.16 -24.53 36.25
CA GLY A 196 -5.70 -24.21 34.90
C GLY A 196 -4.22 -23.86 34.86
N THR A 197 -3.40 -24.68 34.24
CA THR A 197 -2.03 -24.33 33.85
C THR A 197 -2.11 -23.35 32.69
N VAL A 198 -1.80 -22.08 32.92
CA VAL A 198 -1.69 -21.09 31.88
C VAL A 198 -0.38 -21.35 31.13
N SER A 199 -0.47 -21.96 29.97
CA SER A 199 0.69 -22.08 29.05
C SER A 199 0.88 -20.76 28.32
N TYR A 200 1.83 -19.97 28.77
CA TYR A 200 2.31 -18.81 28.01
C TYR A 200 3.21 -19.33 26.91
N THR A 201 2.69 -19.45 25.69
CA THR A 201 3.55 -19.57 24.53
C THR A 201 4.29 -18.25 24.35
N HIS A 202 5.62 -18.33 24.35
CA HIS A 202 6.52 -17.21 24.14
C HIS A 202 6.17 -16.50 22.83
N LEU A 203 5.66 -15.27 22.95
CA LEU A 203 5.59 -14.30 21.87
C LEU A 203 7.04 -13.88 21.57
N ARG A 204 7.65 -14.46 20.56
CA ARG A 204 8.79 -13.84 19.91
C ARG A 204 8.25 -12.61 19.14
N ALA A 205 8.44 -11.45 19.72
CA ALA A 205 8.41 -10.22 18.96
C ALA A 205 9.53 -10.30 17.91
N HIS A 206 9.19 -10.52 16.66
CA HIS A 206 10.11 -10.22 15.58
C HIS A 206 10.22 -8.68 15.52
N GLU A 207 11.21 -8.15 16.21
CA GLU A 207 11.74 -6.85 15.89
C GLU A 207 12.41 -6.98 14.52
N THR A 208 11.65 -6.68 13.48
CA THR A 208 12.26 -6.38 12.20
C THR A 208 12.98 -5.05 12.39
N ALA A 209 14.30 -5.12 12.39
CA ALA A 209 15.20 -3.97 12.37
C ALA A 209 14.85 -3.09 11.17
N ALA A 210 14.10 -2.04 11.42
CA ALA A 210 13.97 -0.89 10.55
C ALA A 210 14.81 0.24 11.16
N ASN A 211 16.11 -0.04 11.31
CA ASN A 211 17.14 0.95 11.58
C ASN A 211 18.21 0.76 10.51
N LEU A 212 18.11 1.53 9.46
CA LEU A 212 19.21 2.09 8.66
C LEU A 212 18.66 3.28 7.87
#